data_aacdee0159a283464c064d80b1d73dc9
#
_entry.id   aacdee0159a283464c064d80b1d73dc9
#
_cell.length_a   1.000
_cell.length_b   1.000
_cell.length_c   1.000
_cell.angle_alpha   90.00
_cell.angle_beta   90.00
_cell.angle_gamma   90.00
#
_symmetry.space_group_name_H-M   'P 1'
#
loop_
_entity.id
_entity.type
_entity.pdbx_description
1 polymer ?
#
loop_
_entity_poly.entity_id
_entity_poly.type
_entity_poly.pdbx_seq_one_letter_code
_entity_poly.pdbx_strand_id
1 'polypeptide(L)'
;MTVKTGSASIPDRAALLSTTTGESVLRIQPSRGLFNLDLAAVWEFRELLYFLVWRDVKVRYKQTIIGASWAILQPVMTMLIFTVIFGRLANIPSDGLPYSIFAYTALLPWNYFSQAINRSGASLVGDSNLVRKVYFPRLIIPLSAVTAPLVDFFVAFLGLIAMMVWFDIQLRWTVLALPFFLLLSMLTALAVGLWLSPLNARYRDIGHTLPFVIQFWMYASPIAYPVSLVPERWRFVFGLNPLAGVIEGFRWALLGKESPSFGVMALSTIVVLALLLSGIVFFKKMERTLADVL
;
A
#
# COMPACT_ATOMS: atom_id res chain seq x y z
N MET A 1 -61.33 38.80 26.21
CA MET A 1 -60.07 39.35 26.74
C MET A 1 -58.99 38.29 26.45
N THR A 2 -58.37 38.38 25.30
CA THR A 2 -57.40 37.38 24.75
C THR A 2 -56.00 37.89 24.97
N VAL A 3 -55.25 37.20 25.80
CA VAL A 3 -53.81 37.49 26.08
C VAL A 3 -52.94 36.86 24.97
N LYS A 4 -52.32 37.67 24.15
CA LYS A 4 -51.25 37.28 23.23
C LYS A 4 -49.96 37.08 23.99
N THR A 5 -49.45 35.86 24.13
CA THR A 5 -48.11 35.55 24.53
C THR A 5 -47.13 35.69 23.36
N GLY A 6 -46.36 36.77 23.34
CA GLY A 6 -45.28 36.97 22.40
C GLY A 6 -44.11 36.05 22.74
N SER A 7 -43.73 35.18 21.81
CA SER A 7 -42.50 34.41 21.91
C SER A 7 -41.30 35.31 21.55
N ALA A 8 -40.58 35.74 22.59
CA ALA A 8 -39.28 36.37 22.39
C ALA A 8 -38.29 35.33 21.87
N SER A 9 -37.82 35.51 20.64
CA SER A 9 -36.73 34.74 20.05
C SER A 9 -35.43 34.98 20.84
N ILE A 10 -34.92 33.94 21.44
CA ILE A 10 -33.62 33.95 22.10
C ILE A 10 -32.58 34.14 20.99
N PRO A 11 -31.76 35.23 21.02
CA PRO A 11 -30.69 35.38 20.03
C PRO A 11 -29.69 34.24 20.18
N ASP A 12 -29.30 33.72 19.00
CA ASP A 12 -28.37 32.63 18.86
C ASP A 12 -27.04 32.91 19.60
N ARG A 13 -26.86 32.25 20.73
CA ARG A 13 -25.66 32.36 21.58
C ARG A 13 -24.37 31.97 20.88
N ALA A 14 -24.47 31.38 19.66
CA ALA A 14 -23.35 31.02 18.83
C ALA A 14 -22.71 32.23 18.14
N ALA A 15 -23.44 33.32 17.93
CA ALA A 15 -22.93 34.52 17.26
C ALA A 15 -22.13 35.46 18.17
N LEU A 16 -22.22 35.32 19.47
CA LEU A 16 -21.55 36.24 20.45
C LEU A 16 -20.17 35.76 20.90
N LEU A 17 -19.72 34.56 20.49
CA LEU A 17 -18.41 34.03 20.87
C LEU A 17 -17.35 34.13 19.76
N SER A 18 -17.63 34.84 18.66
CA SER A 18 -16.70 34.95 17.52
C SER A 18 -15.78 36.17 17.56
N THR A 19 -15.77 36.97 18.61
CA THR A 19 -14.96 38.19 18.63
C THR A 19 -14.21 38.39 19.93
N THR A 20 -13.31 37.48 20.30
CA THR A 20 -12.18 37.83 21.17
C THR A 20 -11.15 36.70 21.18
N THR A 21 -9.91 37.05 20.89
CA THR A 21 -8.67 36.27 20.90
C THR A 21 -8.49 35.35 19.69
N GLY A 22 -7.37 35.56 18.97
CA GLY A 22 -6.91 34.78 17.80
C GLY A 22 -6.49 33.34 18.13
N GLU A 23 -7.25 32.65 18.94
CA GLU A 23 -7.14 31.21 19.13
C GLU A 23 -7.87 30.49 17.99
N SER A 24 -7.13 29.75 17.20
CA SER A 24 -7.70 28.85 16.19
C SER A 24 -8.57 27.80 16.90
N VAL A 25 -9.87 28.06 16.98
CA VAL A 25 -10.84 27.10 17.56
C VAL A 25 -10.96 25.94 16.56
N LEU A 26 -10.34 24.81 16.87
CA LEU A 26 -10.52 23.57 16.12
C LEU A 26 -11.95 23.06 16.29
N ARG A 27 -12.83 23.38 15.35
CA ARG A 27 -14.23 22.98 15.39
C ARG A 27 -14.35 21.53 14.92
N ILE A 28 -14.35 20.59 15.86
CA ILE A 28 -14.57 19.17 15.59
C ILE A 28 -16.03 18.98 15.17
N GLN A 29 -16.28 18.82 13.86
CA GLN A 29 -17.59 18.45 13.33
C GLN A 29 -17.53 16.99 12.85
N PRO A 30 -18.55 16.16 13.14
CA PRO A 30 -18.63 14.83 12.58
C PRO A 30 -18.72 14.92 11.06
N SER A 31 -17.86 14.17 10.34
CA SER A 31 -17.82 14.17 8.88
C SER A 31 -19.16 13.75 8.29
N ARG A 32 -19.87 14.66 7.63
CA ARG A 32 -21.14 14.41 6.94
C ARG A 32 -20.85 13.81 5.56
N GLY A 33 -21.03 12.49 5.39
CA GLY A 33 -20.98 11.80 4.11
C GLY A 33 -19.98 10.63 4.04
N LEU A 34 -20.41 9.52 3.41
CA LEU A 34 -19.61 8.31 3.23
C LEU A 34 -18.48 8.49 2.18
N PHE A 35 -18.63 9.48 1.29
CA PHE A 35 -17.70 9.77 0.19
C PHE A 35 -16.76 10.96 0.46
N ASN A 36 -16.92 11.68 1.55
CA ASN A 36 -16.01 12.77 1.88
C ASN A 36 -14.72 12.18 2.47
N LEU A 37 -13.82 11.79 1.56
CA LEU A 37 -12.41 11.63 1.91
C LEU A 37 -11.94 13.02 2.33
N ASP A 38 -11.77 13.20 3.62
CA ASP A 38 -11.21 14.42 4.16
C ASP A 38 -9.70 14.43 3.90
N LEU A 39 -9.34 14.42 2.57
CA LEU A 39 -7.94 14.49 2.15
C LEU A 39 -7.29 15.76 2.66
N ALA A 40 -8.09 16.82 2.84
CA ALA A 40 -7.64 18.05 3.46
C ALA A 40 -7.22 17.80 4.92
N ALA A 41 -8.03 17.05 5.69
CA ALA A 41 -7.67 16.67 7.05
C ALA A 41 -6.43 15.78 7.09
N VAL A 42 -6.29 14.80 6.17
CA VAL A 42 -5.06 13.99 6.08
C VAL A 42 -3.85 14.86 5.78
N TRP A 43 -3.99 15.87 4.91
CA TRP A 43 -2.93 16.82 4.61
C TRP A 43 -2.58 17.74 5.79
N GLU A 44 -3.57 18.16 6.57
CA GLU A 44 -3.37 18.92 7.80
C GLU A 44 -2.51 18.14 8.80
N PHE A 45 -2.76 16.84 8.94
CA PHE A 45 -2.00 15.94 9.81
C PHE A 45 -0.77 15.29 9.14
N ARG A 46 -0.21 15.88 8.06
CA ARG A 46 0.99 15.34 7.37
C ARG A 46 2.22 15.19 8.26
N GLU A 47 2.35 16.04 9.28
CA GLU A 47 3.45 15.93 10.25
C GLU A 47 3.33 14.68 11.12
N LEU A 48 2.11 14.34 11.55
CA LEU A 48 1.84 13.09 12.24
C LEU A 48 2.13 11.88 11.33
N LEU A 49 1.72 11.94 10.05
CA LEU A 49 2.03 10.89 9.08
C LEU A 49 3.54 10.70 8.95
N TYR A 50 4.29 11.79 8.77
CA TYR A 50 5.76 11.74 8.70
C TYR A 50 6.38 11.13 9.97
N PHE A 51 5.91 11.55 11.14
CA PHE A 51 6.39 11.03 12.42
C PHE A 51 6.13 9.52 12.57
N LEU A 52 4.95 9.04 12.20
CA LEU A 52 4.61 7.62 12.25
C LEU A 52 5.48 6.80 11.28
N VAL A 53 5.64 7.25 10.04
CA VAL A 53 6.53 6.62 9.06
C VAL A 53 7.97 6.56 9.61
N TRP A 54 8.49 7.68 10.13
CA TRP A 54 9.83 7.75 10.70
C TRP A 54 9.99 6.84 11.92
N ARG A 55 9.01 6.81 12.82
CA ARG A 55 8.96 5.90 13.97
C ARG A 55 9.11 4.44 13.50
N ASP A 56 8.30 4.04 12.52
CA ASP A 56 8.24 2.66 12.03
C ASP A 56 9.54 2.24 11.34
N VAL A 57 10.16 3.15 10.59
CA VAL A 57 11.49 2.95 10.00
C VAL A 57 12.55 2.85 11.10
N LYS A 58 12.57 3.79 12.06
CA LYS A 58 13.55 3.80 13.13
C LYS A 58 13.47 2.56 14.02
N VAL A 59 12.28 2.13 14.40
CA VAL A 59 12.07 0.92 15.20
C VAL A 59 12.62 -0.32 14.50
N ARG A 60 12.44 -0.42 13.18
CA ARG A 60 12.94 -1.56 12.38
C ARG A 60 14.46 -1.68 12.40
N TYR A 61 15.18 -0.56 12.33
CA TYR A 61 16.63 -0.58 12.14
C TYR A 61 17.44 -0.38 13.42
N LYS A 62 16.82 0.15 14.49
CA LYS A 62 17.54 0.59 15.70
C LYS A 62 18.25 -0.54 16.47
N GLN A 63 17.77 -1.78 16.39
CA GLN A 63 18.29 -2.90 17.21
C GLN A 63 18.70 -4.11 16.35
N THR A 64 19.09 -3.88 15.10
CA THR A 64 19.49 -4.96 14.20
C THR A 64 20.97 -4.86 13.86
N ILE A 65 21.73 -5.97 14.02
CA ILE A 65 23.17 -6.04 13.69
C ILE A 65 23.39 -5.84 12.18
N ILE A 66 22.52 -6.43 11.36
CA ILE A 66 22.60 -6.40 9.89
C ILE A 66 21.94 -5.12 9.32
N GLY A 67 21.04 -4.50 10.11
CA GLY A 67 20.41 -3.23 9.74
C GLY A 67 19.66 -3.27 8.40
N ALA A 68 19.90 -2.24 7.59
CA ALA A 68 19.29 -2.08 6.28
C ALA A 68 19.70 -3.16 5.25
N SER A 69 20.83 -3.86 5.48
CA SER A 69 21.28 -4.93 4.58
C SER A 69 20.28 -6.07 4.49
N TRP A 70 19.40 -6.24 5.50
CA TRP A 70 18.34 -7.24 5.46
C TRP A 70 17.33 -6.98 4.36
N ALA A 71 17.09 -5.72 4.01
CA ALA A 71 16.22 -5.33 2.90
C ALA A 71 16.74 -5.81 1.53
N ILE A 72 18.05 -5.99 1.38
CA ILE A 72 18.68 -6.57 0.17
C ILE A 72 18.80 -8.09 0.31
N LEU A 73 19.22 -8.58 1.47
CA LEU A 73 19.53 -9.99 1.67
C LEU A 73 18.31 -10.88 1.47
N GLN A 74 17.15 -10.49 1.98
CA GLN A 74 15.92 -11.27 1.86
C GLN A 74 15.49 -11.48 0.39
N PRO A 75 15.36 -10.45 -0.47
CA PRO A 75 15.05 -10.65 -1.88
C PRO A 75 16.15 -11.39 -2.64
N VAL A 76 17.42 -11.20 -2.29
CA VAL A 76 18.54 -11.95 -2.89
C VAL A 76 18.44 -13.44 -2.58
N MET A 77 18.20 -13.82 -1.34
CA MET A 77 18.00 -15.23 -0.97
C MET A 77 16.82 -15.87 -1.68
N THR A 78 15.69 -15.17 -1.76
CA THR A 78 14.52 -15.65 -2.51
C THR A 78 14.84 -15.78 -4.00
N MET A 79 15.53 -14.81 -4.58
CA MET A 79 16.00 -14.86 -5.98
C MET A 79 16.91 -16.06 -6.24
N LEU A 80 17.86 -16.34 -5.33
CA LEU A 80 18.77 -17.51 -5.48
C LEU A 80 17.98 -18.81 -5.47
N ILE A 81 17.04 -18.98 -4.53
CA ILE A 81 16.16 -20.14 -4.47
C ILE A 81 15.35 -20.27 -5.75
N PHE A 82 14.75 -19.18 -6.24
CA PHE A 82 13.97 -19.18 -7.48
C PHE A 82 14.83 -19.51 -8.68
N THR A 83 16.05 -18.99 -8.74
CA THR A 83 17.00 -19.27 -9.84
C THR A 83 17.38 -20.76 -9.89
N VAL A 84 17.58 -21.39 -8.74
CA VAL A 84 17.90 -22.83 -8.68
C VAL A 84 16.68 -23.66 -9.03
N ILE A 85 15.53 -23.42 -8.38
CA ILE A 85 14.35 -24.26 -8.54
C ILE A 85 13.69 -24.06 -9.91
N PHE A 86 13.36 -22.81 -10.23
CA PHE A 86 12.60 -22.53 -11.46
C PHE A 86 13.48 -22.30 -12.68
N GLY A 87 14.65 -21.66 -12.48
CA GLY A 87 15.57 -21.40 -13.60
C GLY A 87 16.37 -22.62 -14.03
N ARG A 88 16.95 -23.38 -13.09
CA ARG A 88 17.83 -24.53 -13.42
C ARG A 88 17.13 -25.88 -13.40
N LEU A 89 16.32 -26.18 -12.36
CA LEU A 89 15.69 -27.50 -12.25
C LEU A 89 14.43 -27.59 -13.10
N ALA A 90 13.55 -26.60 -13.07
CA ALA A 90 12.31 -26.58 -13.85
C ALA A 90 12.46 -26.01 -15.25
N ASN A 91 13.62 -25.40 -15.59
CA ASN A 91 13.91 -24.78 -16.90
C ASN A 91 12.82 -23.80 -17.37
N ILE A 92 12.25 -23.02 -16.45
CA ILE A 92 11.24 -22.02 -16.81
C ILE A 92 11.93 -20.90 -17.60
N PRO A 93 11.38 -20.51 -18.77
CA PRO A 93 11.97 -19.44 -19.58
C PRO A 93 11.90 -18.09 -18.85
N SER A 94 12.88 -17.24 -19.11
CA SER A 94 13.03 -15.88 -18.57
C SER A 94 13.10 -14.84 -19.68
N ASP A 95 12.45 -15.10 -20.81
CA ASP A 95 12.41 -14.23 -22.00
C ASP A 95 13.81 -13.81 -22.50
N GLY A 96 14.79 -14.75 -22.43
CA GLY A 96 16.17 -14.51 -22.89
C GLY A 96 17.04 -13.68 -21.96
N LEU A 97 16.63 -13.46 -20.72
CA LEU A 97 17.44 -12.82 -19.68
C LEU A 97 18.00 -13.85 -18.69
N PRO A 98 19.10 -13.54 -17.96
CA PRO A 98 19.49 -14.33 -16.82
C PRO A 98 18.33 -14.41 -15.81
N TYR A 99 17.97 -15.64 -15.39
CA TYR A 99 16.80 -15.86 -14.53
C TYR A 99 16.88 -15.07 -13.21
N SER A 100 18.08 -14.88 -12.67
CA SER A 100 18.31 -14.14 -11.43
C SER A 100 17.77 -12.70 -11.49
N ILE A 101 18.13 -11.94 -12.51
CA ILE A 101 17.68 -10.56 -12.64
C ILE A 101 16.19 -10.48 -13.01
N PHE A 102 15.70 -11.44 -13.82
CA PHE A 102 14.29 -11.58 -14.14
C PHE A 102 13.43 -11.78 -12.87
N ALA A 103 13.84 -12.69 -11.98
CA ALA A 103 13.17 -12.96 -10.73
C ALA A 103 13.31 -11.81 -9.74
N TYR A 104 14.51 -11.23 -9.59
CA TYR A 104 14.72 -10.12 -8.65
C TYR A 104 13.89 -8.90 -8.99
N THR A 105 13.77 -8.55 -10.27
CA THR A 105 12.97 -7.42 -10.74
C THR A 105 11.49 -7.59 -10.38
N ALA A 106 10.96 -8.81 -10.40
CA ALA A 106 9.59 -9.11 -9.97
C ALA A 106 9.44 -9.15 -8.45
N LEU A 107 10.46 -9.67 -7.74
CA LEU A 107 10.47 -9.75 -6.29
C LEU A 107 10.50 -8.37 -5.63
N LEU A 108 11.03 -7.36 -6.29
CA LEU A 108 11.15 -6.01 -5.74
C LEU A 108 9.78 -5.38 -5.43
N PRO A 109 8.85 -5.17 -6.38
CA PRO A 109 7.52 -4.67 -6.10
C PRO A 109 6.68 -5.65 -5.26
N TRP A 110 6.91 -6.96 -5.39
CA TRP A 110 6.25 -7.97 -4.59
C TRP A 110 6.59 -7.85 -3.11
N ASN A 111 7.88 -7.75 -2.75
CA ASN A 111 8.32 -7.64 -1.37
C ASN A 111 7.81 -6.35 -0.73
N TYR A 112 7.82 -5.24 -1.47
CA TYR A 112 7.20 -4.01 -1.02
C TYR A 112 5.71 -4.22 -0.70
N PHE A 113 4.93 -4.74 -1.65
CA PHE A 113 3.52 -4.99 -1.50
C PHE A 113 3.21 -5.93 -0.32
N SER A 114 3.88 -7.06 -0.26
CA SER A 114 3.73 -8.06 0.81
C SER A 114 3.96 -7.46 2.19
N GLN A 115 5.02 -6.67 2.36
CA GLN A 115 5.33 -5.99 3.61
C GLN A 115 4.29 -4.90 3.93
N ALA A 116 3.89 -4.11 2.93
CA ALA A 116 2.92 -3.04 3.09
C ALA A 116 1.56 -3.55 3.55
N ILE A 117 1.03 -4.64 2.97
CA ILE A 117 -0.26 -5.20 3.41
C ILE A 117 -0.18 -5.90 4.76
N ASN A 118 0.91 -6.62 5.06
CA ASN A 118 1.08 -7.21 6.38
C ASN A 118 1.07 -6.13 7.49
N ARG A 119 1.80 -5.05 7.28
CA ARG A 119 1.86 -3.93 8.23
C ARG A 119 0.54 -3.18 8.30
N SER A 120 -0.05 -2.86 7.15
CA SER A 120 -1.32 -2.15 7.10
C SER A 120 -2.44 -2.97 7.75
N GLY A 121 -2.48 -4.29 7.51
CA GLY A 121 -3.43 -5.20 8.14
C GLY A 121 -3.33 -5.23 9.67
N ALA A 122 -2.11 -5.11 10.22
CA ALA A 122 -1.87 -5.11 11.66
C ALA A 122 -1.91 -3.71 12.30
N SER A 123 -1.96 -2.63 11.50
CA SER A 123 -1.68 -1.27 11.93
C SER A 123 -2.64 -0.73 12.99
N LEU A 124 -3.95 -0.90 12.82
CA LEU A 124 -4.95 -0.40 13.79
C LEU A 124 -4.86 -1.11 15.14
N VAL A 125 -4.55 -2.41 15.14
CA VAL A 125 -4.35 -3.18 16.37
C VAL A 125 -3.07 -2.74 17.07
N GLY A 126 -1.98 -2.58 16.30
CA GLY A 126 -0.68 -2.15 16.81
C GLY A 126 -0.69 -0.76 17.41
N ASP A 127 -1.40 0.18 16.80
CA ASP A 127 -1.51 1.56 17.23
C ASP A 127 -2.82 1.87 18.02
N SER A 128 -3.46 0.84 18.58
CA SER A 128 -4.73 0.97 19.31
C SER A 128 -4.71 2.03 20.43
N ASN A 129 -3.60 2.14 21.16
CA ASN A 129 -3.42 3.16 22.18
C ASN A 129 -3.44 4.59 21.61
N LEU A 130 -2.88 4.80 20.42
CA LEU A 130 -2.89 6.09 19.74
C LEU A 130 -4.32 6.44 19.28
N VAL A 131 -5.01 5.45 18.68
CA VAL A 131 -6.40 5.60 18.21
C VAL A 131 -7.36 5.99 19.32
N ARG A 132 -7.15 5.46 20.55
CA ARG A 132 -8.02 5.74 21.70
C ARG A 132 -7.73 7.09 22.38
N LYS A 133 -6.49 7.55 22.34
CA LYS A 133 -6.06 8.70 23.16
C LYS A 133 -5.96 10.02 22.40
N VAL A 134 -5.81 9.96 21.07
CA VAL A 134 -5.59 11.16 20.25
C VAL A 134 -6.61 11.21 19.14
N TYR A 135 -7.16 12.41 18.91
CA TYR A 135 -8.07 12.65 17.80
C TYR A 135 -7.30 13.04 16.53
N PHE A 136 -7.38 12.21 15.49
CA PHE A 136 -6.84 12.45 14.16
C PHE A 136 -7.56 11.54 13.13
N PRO A 137 -7.48 11.83 11.83
CA PRO A 137 -8.04 10.97 10.79
C PRO A 137 -7.40 9.59 10.83
N ARG A 138 -8.17 8.55 11.18
CA ARG A 138 -7.64 7.18 11.39
C ARG A 138 -7.01 6.57 10.14
N LEU A 139 -7.31 7.12 8.96
CA LEU A 139 -6.69 6.76 7.68
C LEU A 139 -5.16 6.95 7.68
N ILE A 140 -4.63 7.83 8.52
CA ILE A 140 -3.18 8.08 8.64
C ILE A 140 -2.42 6.83 9.07
N ILE A 141 -3.03 5.96 9.89
CA ILE A 141 -2.40 4.74 10.39
C ILE A 141 -2.12 3.73 9.27
N PRO A 142 -3.12 3.25 8.49
CA PRO A 142 -2.83 2.35 7.37
C PRO A 142 -1.98 3.04 6.28
N LEU A 143 -2.09 4.35 6.10
CA LEU A 143 -1.27 5.09 5.14
C LEU A 143 0.21 5.12 5.56
N SER A 144 0.51 5.37 6.84
CA SER A 144 1.89 5.29 7.36
C SER A 144 2.46 3.88 7.23
N ALA A 145 1.67 2.86 7.53
CA ALA A 145 2.05 1.45 7.45
C ALA A 145 2.39 1.00 6.01
N VAL A 146 1.71 1.58 5.00
CA VAL A 146 2.01 1.33 3.57
C VAL A 146 3.21 2.15 3.10
N THR A 147 3.43 3.35 3.65
CA THR A 147 4.53 4.24 3.23
C THR A 147 5.88 3.81 3.80
N ALA A 148 5.93 3.33 5.04
CA ALA A 148 7.19 2.97 5.70
C ALA A 148 8.02 1.91 4.94
N PRO A 149 7.45 0.86 4.31
CA PRO A 149 8.22 -0.12 3.53
C PRO A 149 8.85 0.42 2.24
N LEU A 150 8.53 1.65 1.80
CA LEU A 150 9.22 2.28 0.67
C LEU A 150 10.71 2.44 0.92
N VAL A 151 11.12 2.64 2.17
CA VAL A 151 12.56 2.73 2.53
C VAL A 151 13.26 1.41 2.19
N ASP A 152 12.67 0.26 2.55
CA ASP A 152 13.21 -1.05 2.22
C ASP A 152 13.23 -1.30 0.71
N PHE A 153 12.17 -0.84 0.01
CA PHE A 153 12.10 -0.91 -1.44
C PHE A 153 13.25 -0.15 -2.10
N PHE A 154 13.53 1.09 -1.68
CA PHE A 154 14.63 1.86 -2.26
C PHE A 154 16.00 1.25 -1.96
N VAL A 155 16.20 0.68 -0.76
CA VAL A 155 17.44 -0.04 -0.42
C VAL A 155 17.59 -1.30 -1.30
N ALA A 156 16.51 -2.08 -1.48
CA ALA A 156 16.52 -3.26 -2.35
C ALA A 156 16.69 -2.87 -3.84
N PHE A 157 16.17 -1.71 -4.25
CA PHE A 157 16.34 -1.18 -5.60
C PHE A 157 17.80 -0.88 -5.94
N LEU A 158 18.61 -0.42 -4.95
CA LEU A 158 20.07 -0.28 -5.15
C LEU A 158 20.71 -1.63 -5.48
N GLY A 159 20.27 -2.71 -4.84
CA GLY A 159 20.70 -4.07 -5.18
C GLY A 159 20.37 -4.46 -6.62
N LEU A 160 19.18 -4.07 -7.12
CA LEU A 160 18.81 -4.28 -8.52
C LEU A 160 19.69 -3.49 -9.48
N ILE A 161 19.99 -2.23 -9.16
CA ILE A 161 20.90 -1.41 -9.97
C ILE A 161 22.29 -2.08 -10.07
N ALA A 162 22.83 -2.58 -8.95
CA ALA A 162 24.09 -3.29 -8.95
C ALA A 162 24.04 -4.55 -9.83
N MET A 163 22.93 -5.29 -9.81
CA MET A 163 22.74 -6.44 -10.72
C MET A 163 22.62 -6.02 -12.17
N MET A 164 21.93 -4.93 -12.49
CA MET A 164 21.85 -4.41 -13.87
C MET A 164 23.23 -4.07 -14.43
N VAL A 165 24.06 -3.41 -13.62
CA VAL A 165 25.47 -3.12 -13.98
C VAL A 165 26.25 -4.41 -14.18
N TRP A 166 26.08 -5.41 -13.31
CA TRP A 166 26.78 -6.70 -13.42
C TRP A 166 26.42 -7.48 -14.69
N PHE A 167 25.16 -7.41 -15.14
CA PHE A 167 24.65 -8.09 -16.32
C PHE A 167 24.69 -7.22 -17.59
N ASP A 168 25.33 -6.05 -17.53
CA ASP A 168 25.45 -5.09 -18.65
C ASP A 168 24.07 -4.71 -19.27
N ILE A 169 23.05 -4.53 -18.42
CA ILE A 169 21.72 -4.13 -18.85
C ILE A 169 21.62 -2.60 -18.85
N GLN A 170 21.45 -2.05 -20.06
CA GLN A 170 21.36 -0.62 -20.24
C GLN A 170 20.01 -0.06 -19.81
N LEU A 171 20.04 1.02 -19.03
CA LEU A 171 18.85 1.79 -18.69
C LEU A 171 18.25 2.45 -19.93
N ARG A 172 16.95 2.28 -20.11
CA ARG A 172 16.17 2.86 -21.21
C ARG A 172 15.27 3.96 -20.72
N TRP A 173 14.70 4.74 -21.62
CA TRP A 173 13.70 5.77 -21.33
C TRP A 173 12.49 5.24 -20.55
N THR A 174 12.20 3.97 -20.70
CA THR A 174 11.11 3.27 -19.99
C THR A 174 11.22 3.34 -18.47
N VAL A 175 12.42 3.57 -17.92
CA VAL A 175 12.66 3.79 -16.48
C VAL A 175 11.82 4.93 -15.92
N LEU A 176 11.49 5.95 -16.71
CA LEU A 176 10.62 7.05 -16.30
C LEU A 176 9.19 6.59 -15.94
N ALA A 177 8.78 5.40 -16.34
CA ALA A 177 7.50 4.82 -15.97
C ALA A 177 7.51 4.13 -14.58
N LEU A 178 8.68 3.89 -13.98
CA LEU A 178 8.77 3.22 -12.66
C LEU A 178 7.97 3.90 -11.56
N PRO A 179 7.99 5.25 -11.42
CA PRO A 179 7.19 5.92 -10.41
C PRO A 179 5.70 5.62 -10.52
N PHE A 180 5.18 5.48 -11.75
CA PHE A 180 3.78 5.09 -11.98
C PHE A 180 3.49 3.68 -11.46
N PHE A 181 4.33 2.69 -11.78
CA PHE A 181 4.14 1.32 -11.32
C PHE A 181 4.35 1.18 -9.81
N LEU A 182 5.28 1.95 -9.24
CA LEU A 182 5.47 2.02 -7.79
C LEU A 182 4.24 2.61 -7.10
N LEU A 183 3.69 3.70 -7.64
CA LEU A 183 2.45 4.30 -7.16
C LEU A 183 1.28 3.31 -7.26
N LEU A 184 1.17 2.58 -8.36
CA LEU A 184 0.13 1.57 -8.56
C LEU A 184 0.26 0.43 -7.52
N SER A 185 1.49 -0.01 -7.22
CA SER A 185 1.75 -0.98 -6.15
C SER A 185 1.37 -0.44 -4.77
N MET A 186 1.70 0.84 -4.50
CA MET A 186 1.34 1.52 -3.26
C MET A 186 -0.18 1.65 -3.09
N LEU A 187 -0.88 2.05 -4.15
CA LEU A 187 -2.35 2.14 -4.16
C LEU A 187 -3.00 0.76 -3.96
N THR A 188 -2.42 -0.29 -4.56
CA THR A 188 -2.87 -1.67 -4.36
C THR A 188 -2.73 -2.10 -2.90
N ALA A 189 -1.57 -1.85 -2.30
CA ALA A 189 -1.31 -2.18 -0.90
C ALA A 189 -2.23 -1.40 0.04
N LEU A 190 -2.46 -0.11 -0.24
CA LEU A 190 -3.38 0.72 0.52
C LEU A 190 -4.83 0.22 0.38
N ALA A 191 -5.28 -0.08 -0.86
CA ALA A 191 -6.61 -0.58 -1.12
C ALA A 191 -6.92 -1.85 -0.31
N VAL A 192 -6.03 -2.83 -0.37
CA VAL A 192 -6.16 -4.08 0.39
C VAL A 192 -6.01 -3.83 1.90
N GLY A 193 -5.07 -2.98 2.29
CA GLY A 193 -4.85 -2.60 3.69
C GLY A 193 -6.06 -1.93 4.35
N LEU A 194 -6.80 -1.11 3.61
CA LEU A 194 -8.03 -0.47 4.09
C LEU A 194 -9.17 -1.46 4.36
N TRP A 195 -9.18 -2.61 3.68
CA TRP A 195 -10.07 -3.72 4.02
C TRP A 195 -9.56 -4.50 5.22
N LEU A 196 -8.28 -4.83 5.24
CA LEU A 196 -7.69 -5.75 6.21
C LEU A 196 -7.54 -5.12 7.60
N SER A 197 -7.16 -3.84 7.70
CA SER A 197 -6.89 -3.21 8.98
C SER A 197 -8.11 -3.17 9.92
N PRO A 198 -9.33 -2.75 9.50
CA PRO A 198 -10.50 -2.79 10.37
C PRO A 198 -11.04 -4.21 10.57
N LEU A 199 -10.89 -5.09 9.57
CA LEU A 199 -11.26 -6.50 9.72
C LEU A 199 -10.39 -7.19 10.77
N ASN A 200 -9.07 -6.95 10.77
CA ASN A 200 -8.16 -7.52 11.76
C ASN A 200 -8.40 -6.93 13.17
N ALA A 201 -8.81 -5.67 13.26
CA ALA A 201 -9.21 -5.09 14.53
C ALA A 201 -10.45 -5.77 15.13
N ARG A 202 -11.38 -6.20 14.28
CA ARG A 202 -12.60 -6.90 14.68
C ARG A 202 -12.42 -8.40 14.84
N TYR A 203 -11.63 -9.03 13.96
CA TYR A 203 -11.40 -10.47 13.89
C TYR A 203 -9.91 -10.75 13.85
N ARG A 204 -9.31 -11.08 14.97
CA ARG A 204 -7.85 -11.28 15.12
C ARG A 204 -7.27 -12.43 14.27
N ASP A 205 -8.11 -13.37 13.86
CA ASP A 205 -7.71 -14.48 12.98
C ASP A 205 -7.22 -14.02 11.61
N ILE A 206 -7.66 -12.85 11.16
CA ILE A 206 -7.18 -12.25 9.90
C ILE A 206 -5.68 -12.01 9.93
N GLY A 207 -5.14 -11.54 11.05
CA GLY A 207 -3.70 -11.34 11.21
C GLY A 207 -2.91 -12.64 11.08
N HIS A 208 -3.45 -13.76 11.51
CA HIS A 208 -2.82 -15.09 11.38
C HIS A 208 -2.98 -15.68 9.98
N THR A 209 -4.11 -15.44 9.32
CA THR A 209 -4.40 -15.96 7.97
C THR A 209 -3.67 -15.19 6.89
N LEU A 210 -3.44 -13.89 7.10
CA LEU A 210 -2.87 -12.99 6.10
C LEU A 210 -1.54 -13.46 5.49
N PRO A 211 -0.54 -13.95 6.25
CA PRO A 211 0.70 -14.45 5.68
C PRO A 211 0.50 -15.59 4.68
N PHE A 212 -0.45 -16.50 4.94
CA PHE A 212 -0.79 -17.59 4.02
C PHE A 212 -1.41 -17.07 2.73
N VAL A 213 -2.36 -16.14 2.84
CA VAL A 213 -3.00 -15.51 1.67
C VAL A 213 -1.95 -14.81 0.80
N ILE A 214 -1.02 -14.07 1.41
CA ILE A 214 0.07 -13.40 0.70
C ILE A 214 0.95 -14.43 0.00
N GLN A 215 1.29 -15.53 0.64
CA GLN A 215 2.11 -16.58 0.04
C GLN A 215 1.42 -17.22 -1.17
N PHE A 216 0.12 -17.52 -1.09
CA PHE A 216 -0.65 -17.99 -2.25
C PHE A 216 -0.67 -16.95 -3.37
N TRP A 217 -0.85 -15.68 -3.03
CA TRP A 217 -0.87 -14.59 -3.99
C TRP A 217 0.47 -14.42 -4.72
N MET A 218 1.59 -14.72 -4.05
CA MET A 218 2.91 -14.74 -4.66
C MET A 218 2.98 -15.72 -5.83
N TYR A 219 2.48 -16.95 -5.66
CA TYR A 219 2.47 -17.96 -6.71
C TYR A 219 1.44 -17.69 -7.81
N ALA A 220 0.34 -17.01 -7.46
CA ALA A 220 -0.65 -16.55 -8.43
C ALA A 220 -0.20 -15.31 -9.24
N SER A 221 0.94 -14.71 -8.87
CA SER A 221 1.54 -13.56 -9.56
C SER A 221 2.69 -14.01 -10.46
N PRO A 222 2.95 -13.34 -11.60
CA PRO A 222 3.98 -13.72 -12.57
C PRO A 222 5.38 -13.38 -12.06
N ILE A 223 5.77 -13.91 -10.89
CA ILE A 223 7.09 -13.67 -10.29
C ILE A 223 8.10 -14.68 -10.79
N ALA A 224 7.73 -15.97 -10.72
CA ALA A 224 8.61 -17.08 -11.10
C ALA A 224 8.56 -17.42 -12.60
N TYR A 225 7.59 -16.90 -13.33
CA TYR A 225 7.37 -17.19 -14.75
C TYR A 225 6.93 -15.93 -15.50
N PRO A 226 7.22 -15.82 -16.81
CA PRO A 226 6.77 -14.70 -17.62
C PRO A 226 5.30 -14.88 -18.04
N VAL A 227 4.61 -13.77 -18.27
CA VAL A 227 3.21 -13.79 -18.74
C VAL A 227 3.10 -14.39 -20.16
N SER A 228 4.20 -14.42 -20.91
CA SER A 228 4.26 -15.08 -22.23
C SER A 228 3.90 -16.58 -22.20
N LEU A 229 4.12 -17.27 -21.07
CA LEU A 229 3.70 -18.66 -20.87
C LEU A 229 2.18 -18.83 -20.66
N VAL A 230 1.49 -17.75 -20.34
CA VAL A 230 0.05 -17.84 -20.07
C VAL A 230 -0.72 -17.81 -21.39
N PRO A 231 -1.54 -18.85 -21.68
CA PRO A 231 -2.39 -18.87 -22.89
C PRO A 231 -3.25 -17.60 -22.97
N GLU A 232 -3.47 -17.08 -24.18
CA GLU A 232 -4.20 -15.81 -24.40
C GLU A 232 -5.56 -15.73 -23.72
N ARG A 233 -6.30 -16.85 -23.75
CA ARG A 233 -7.60 -16.98 -23.07
C ARG A 233 -7.58 -16.70 -21.56
N TRP A 234 -6.43 -16.93 -20.89
CA TRP A 234 -6.26 -16.73 -19.46
C TRP A 234 -5.61 -15.39 -19.10
N ARG A 235 -5.06 -14.65 -20.08
CA ARG A 235 -4.43 -13.34 -19.85
C ARG A 235 -5.36 -12.34 -19.21
N PHE A 236 -6.66 -12.42 -19.53
CA PHE A 236 -7.68 -11.58 -18.89
C PHE A 236 -7.77 -11.85 -17.37
N VAL A 237 -7.75 -13.11 -16.96
CA VAL A 237 -7.78 -13.50 -15.54
C VAL A 237 -6.52 -12.99 -14.82
N PHE A 238 -5.37 -13.02 -15.50
CA PHE A 238 -4.14 -12.41 -14.98
C PHE A 238 -4.26 -10.90 -14.80
N GLY A 239 -4.96 -10.21 -15.69
CA GLY A 239 -5.24 -8.77 -15.57
C GLY A 239 -6.10 -8.41 -14.35
N LEU A 240 -6.88 -9.35 -13.80
CA LEU A 240 -7.61 -9.16 -12.54
C LEU A 240 -6.68 -9.15 -11.33
N ASN A 241 -5.47 -9.73 -11.44
CA ASN A 241 -4.45 -9.58 -10.41
C ASN A 241 -3.77 -8.22 -10.54
N PRO A 242 -4.00 -7.28 -9.60
CA PRO A 242 -3.46 -5.93 -9.70
C PRO A 242 -1.93 -5.89 -9.74
N LEU A 243 -1.26 -6.90 -9.16
CA LEU A 243 0.20 -6.99 -9.17
C LEU A 243 0.78 -7.55 -10.47
N ALA A 244 -0.01 -8.25 -11.29
CA ALA A 244 0.49 -8.73 -12.57
C ALA A 244 0.92 -7.56 -13.46
N GLY A 245 0.09 -6.53 -13.58
CA GLY A 245 0.44 -5.31 -14.33
C GLY A 245 1.63 -4.54 -13.75
N VAL A 246 1.76 -4.51 -12.43
CA VAL A 246 2.90 -3.87 -11.75
C VAL A 246 4.20 -4.61 -12.08
N ILE A 247 4.23 -5.94 -11.88
CA ILE A 247 5.41 -6.78 -12.09
C ILE A 247 5.88 -6.71 -13.56
N GLU A 248 4.95 -6.86 -14.50
CA GLU A 248 5.25 -6.73 -15.93
C GLU A 248 5.73 -5.32 -16.29
N GLY A 249 5.12 -4.29 -15.68
CA GLY A 249 5.55 -2.91 -15.83
C GLY A 249 6.98 -2.68 -15.35
N PHE A 250 7.38 -3.26 -14.22
CA PHE A 250 8.74 -3.19 -13.71
C PHE A 250 9.73 -3.90 -14.65
N ARG A 251 9.39 -5.09 -15.17
CA ARG A 251 10.22 -5.80 -16.15
C ARG A 251 10.37 -5.00 -17.44
N TRP A 252 9.28 -4.46 -17.97
CA TRP A 252 9.34 -3.61 -19.15
C TRP A 252 10.19 -2.37 -18.94
N ALA A 253 9.96 -1.66 -17.82
CA ALA A 253 10.63 -0.41 -17.53
C ALA A 253 12.15 -0.57 -17.35
N LEU A 254 12.59 -1.65 -16.70
CA LEU A 254 13.98 -1.86 -16.31
C LEU A 254 14.76 -2.77 -17.26
N LEU A 255 14.13 -3.83 -17.74
CA LEU A 255 14.81 -4.87 -18.53
C LEU A 255 14.60 -4.71 -20.04
N GLY A 256 13.79 -3.72 -20.45
CA GLY A 256 13.54 -3.39 -21.85
C GLY A 256 12.80 -4.48 -22.62
N LYS A 257 12.01 -5.30 -21.93
CA LYS A 257 11.17 -6.33 -22.53
C LYS A 257 9.96 -5.74 -23.26
N GLU A 258 9.19 -6.61 -23.92
CA GLU A 258 7.96 -6.18 -24.56
C GLU A 258 7.05 -5.43 -23.58
N SER A 259 6.43 -4.36 -24.05
CA SER A 259 5.50 -3.60 -23.24
C SER A 259 4.35 -4.50 -22.79
N PRO A 260 3.91 -4.40 -21.52
CA PRO A 260 2.72 -5.12 -21.10
C PRO A 260 1.57 -4.76 -22.01
N SER A 261 0.73 -5.75 -22.34
CA SER A 261 -0.44 -5.46 -23.18
C SER A 261 -1.28 -4.37 -22.53
N PHE A 262 -1.65 -3.35 -23.32
CA PHE A 262 -2.43 -2.22 -22.83
C PHE A 262 -3.72 -2.67 -22.11
N GLY A 263 -4.36 -3.74 -22.61
CA GLY A 263 -5.56 -4.31 -21.98
C GLY A 263 -5.33 -4.84 -20.58
N VAL A 264 -4.24 -5.60 -20.35
CA VAL A 264 -3.89 -6.13 -19.01
C VAL A 264 -3.55 -4.99 -18.06
N MET A 265 -2.80 -3.99 -18.51
CA MET A 265 -2.42 -2.84 -17.68
C MET A 265 -3.62 -1.97 -17.30
N ALA A 266 -4.50 -1.69 -18.28
CA ALA A 266 -5.73 -0.94 -18.04
C ALA A 266 -6.65 -1.69 -17.06
N LEU A 267 -6.84 -3.00 -17.26
CA LEU A 267 -7.66 -3.82 -16.38
C LEU A 267 -7.11 -3.86 -14.95
N SER A 268 -5.79 -4.10 -14.77
CA SER A 268 -5.15 -4.06 -13.46
C SER A 268 -5.34 -2.70 -12.79
N THR A 269 -5.20 -1.60 -13.51
CA THR A 269 -5.39 -0.25 -12.97
C THR A 269 -6.84 -0.02 -12.53
N ILE A 270 -7.83 -0.45 -13.35
CA ILE A 270 -9.25 -0.37 -13.01
C ILE A 270 -9.55 -1.17 -11.76
N VAL A 271 -9.02 -2.38 -11.63
CA VAL A 271 -9.19 -3.23 -10.44
C VAL A 271 -8.61 -2.55 -9.20
N VAL A 272 -7.42 -1.95 -9.31
CA VAL A 272 -6.82 -1.19 -8.20
C VAL A 272 -7.71 -0.03 -7.76
N LEU A 273 -8.22 0.75 -8.70
CA LEU A 273 -9.09 1.89 -8.40
C LEU A 273 -10.42 1.44 -7.77
N ALA A 274 -11.02 0.37 -8.28
CA ALA A 274 -12.24 -0.22 -7.72
C ALA A 274 -12.01 -0.74 -6.30
N LEU A 275 -10.91 -1.46 -6.07
CA LEU A 275 -10.52 -1.94 -4.74
C LEU A 275 -10.25 -0.79 -3.78
N LEU A 276 -9.59 0.28 -4.24
CA LEU A 276 -9.29 1.44 -3.42
C LEU A 276 -10.59 2.17 -3.01
N LEU A 277 -11.48 2.45 -3.96
CA LEU A 277 -12.75 3.10 -3.68
C LEU A 277 -13.60 2.27 -2.72
N SER A 278 -13.73 0.97 -2.96
CA SER A 278 -14.46 0.07 -2.06
C SER A 278 -13.79 -0.02 -0.68
N GLY A 279 -12.46 -0.04 -0.62
CA GLY A 279 -11.69 -0.07 0.63
C GLY A 279 -11.90 1.19 1.47
N ILE A 280 -11.92 2.36 0.84
CA ILE A 280 -12.20 3.64 1.50
C ILE A 280 -13.61 3.66 2.11
N VAL A 281 -14.62 3.26 1.32
CA VAL A 281 -16.01 3.21 1.79
C VAL A 281 -16.14 2.24 2.96
N PHE A 282 -15.53 1.05 2.84
CA PHE A 282 -15.53 0.05 3.89
C PHE A 282 -14.84 0.54 5.16
N PHE A 283 -13.66 1.11 5.04
CA PHE A 283 -12.88 1.65 6.15
C PHE A 283 -13.68 2.72 6.91
N LYS A 284 -14.27 3.69 6.21
CA LYS A 284 -15.11 4.73 6.83
C LYS A 284 -16.36 4.18 7.53
N LYS A 285 -16.98 3.15 6.95
CA LYS A 285 -18.13 2.49 7.60
C LYS A 285 -17.70 1.83 8.91
N MET A 286 -16.56 1.16 8.91
CA MET A 286 -16.02 0.48 10.09
C MET A 286 -15.43 1.46 11.11
N GLU A 287 -14.90 2.60 10.68
CA GLU A 287 -14.30 3.62 11.54
C GLU A 287 -15.21 4.05 12.68
N ARG A 288 -16.53 4.10 12.43
CA ARG A 288 -17.55 4.49 13.41
C ARG A 288 -17.64 3.51 14.59
N THR A 289 -17.36 2.25 14.36
CA THR A 289 -17.44 1.17 15.36
C THR A 289 -16.06 0.77 15.92
N LEU A 290 -14.96 1.27 15.33
CA LEU A 290 -13.61 0.91 15.76
C LEU A 290 -13.28 1.35 17.19
N ALA A 291 -13.89 2.47 17.66
CA ALA A 291 -13.66 2.95 19.03
C ALA A 291 -14.20 1.98 20.09
N ASP A 292 -15.20 1.18 19.74
CA ASP A 292 -15.84 0.24 20.65
C ASP A 292 -15.18 -1.15 20.63
N VAL A 293 -14.41 -1.44 19.54
CA VAL A 293 -13.81 -2.76 19.29
C VAL A 293 -12.33 -2.80 19.66
N LEU A 294 -11.61 -1.69 19.53
CA LEU A 294 -10.20 -1.55 19.91
C LEU A 294 -10.02 -1.29 21.38
#